data_550f8c7c33211dffabea500ed99cff39
#
_entry.id   550f8c7c33211dffabea500ed99cff39
#
_cell.length_a   1.000
_cell.length_b   1.000
_cell.length_c   1.000
_cell.angle_alpha   90.00
_cell.angle_beta   90.00
_cell.angle_gamma   90.00
#
_symmetry.space_group_name_H-M   'P 1'
#
loop_
_entity.id
_entity.type
_entity.pdbx_description
1 polymer ?
#
loop_
_entity_poly.entity_id
_entity_poly.type
_entity_poly.pdbx_seq_one_letter_code
_entity_poly.pdbx_strand_id
1 'polypeptide(L)'
;MTEKLLESTKTEIPKIKLALEPALKKAAEEAEAKRNVPPAAESLPKPTGWRVMVLPFQPKVKTKGGILLAEAALERQQIGTVCGLVLGMGPDCYRDKKRYPECAWCKKGEWVVFARYAGSRLKIEGGEIRILNEDEILATIQDPEMILHEY
;
A
#
# COMPACT_ATOMS: atom_id res chain seq x y z
N MET A 1 -12.74 41.14 -49.93
CA MET A 1 -12.23 41.46 -48.57
C MET A 1 -12.52 40.34 -47.56
N THR A 2 -13.53 39.57 -47.69
CA THR A 2 -13.87 38.45 -46.77
C THR A 2 -12.98 37.22 -46.93
N GLU A 3 -12.44 36.93 -48.11
CA GLU A 3 -11.53 35.77 -48.31
C GLU A 3 -10.13 35.97 -47.71
N LYS A 4 -9.60 37.18 -47.65
CA LYS A 4 -8.31 37.48 -46.99
C LYS A 4 -8.36 37.34 -45.46
N LEU A 5 -9.49 37.61 -44.87
CA LEU A 5 -9.71 37.40 -43.41
C LEU A 5 -9.84 35.91 -43.02
N LEU A 6 -10.40 35.08 -43.91
CA LEU A 6 -10.51 33.65 -43.72
C LEU A 6 -9.15 32.91 -43.89
N GLU A 7 -8.26 33.39 -44.74
CA GLU A 7 -6.89 32.85 -44.87
C GLU A 7 -6.01 33.19 -43.68
N SER A 8 -6.15 34.36 -43.10
CA SER A 8 -5.37 34.73 -41.89
C SER A 8 -5.80 33.97 -40.64
N THR A 9 -7.08 33.66 -40.50
CA THR A 9 -7.59 32.82 -39.43
C THR A 9 -7.22 31.34 -39.56
N LYS A 10 -7.13 30.81 -40.78
CA LYS A 10 -6.69 29.44 -41.04
C LYS A 10 -5.22 29.19 -40.72
N THR A 11 -4.36 30.19 -40.87
CA THR A 11 -2.92 30.10 -40.57
C THR A 11 -2.60 30.26 -39.07
N GLU A 12 -3.43 30.94 -38.31
CA GLU A 12 -3.20 31.10 -36.85
C GLU A 12 -3.62 29.88 -36.03
N ILE A 13 -4.68 29.17 -36.40
CA ILE A 13 -5.19 27.98 -35.72
C ILE A 13 -4.13 26.85 -35.66
N PRO A 14 -3.41 26.49 -36.74
CA PRO A 14 -2.35 25.46 -36.66
C PRO A 14 -1.17 25.88 -35.80
N LYS A 15 -0.79 27.16 -35.77
CA LYS A 15 0.31 27.66 -34.93
C LYS A 15 -0.01 27.57 -33.44
N ILE A 16 -1.23 27.87 -33.05
CA ILE A 16 -1.73 27.74 -31.68
C ILE A 16 -1.78 26.27 -31.25
N LYS A 17 -2.21 25.39 -32.13
CA LYS A 17 -2.21 23.93 -31.87
C LYS A 17 -0.79 23.41 -31.69
N LEU A 18 0.16 23.80 -32.51
CA LEU A 18 1.57 23.40 -32.41
C LEU A 18 2.24 23.89 -31.13
N ALA A 19 1.88 25.08 -30.63
CA ALA A 19 2.41 25.63 -29.40
C ALA A 19 1.84 24.94 -28.14
N LEU A 20 0.61 24.43 -28.19
CA LEU A 20 -0.08 23.76 -27.09
C LEU A 20 0.17 22.24 -27.05
N GLU A 21 0.52 21.62 -28.19
CA GLU A 21 0.77 20.17 -28.25
C GLU A 21 1.83 19.66 -27.24
N PRO A 22 3.00 20.30 -27.09
CA PRO A 22 3.99 19.83 -26.11
C PRO A 22 3.53 20.03 -24.67
N ALA A 23 2.73 21.05 -24.37
CA ALA A 23 2.15 21.26 -23.05
C ALA A 23 1.05 20.23 -22.75
N LEU A 24 0.23 19.88 -23.72
CA LEU A 24 -0.80 18.84 -23.62
C LEU A 24 -0.18 17.45 -23.49
N LYS A 25 0.90 17.14 -24.22
CA LYS A 25 1.63 15.88 -24.08
C LYS A 25 2.26 15.76 -22.68
N LYS A 26 2.92 16.81 -22.18
CA LYS A 26 3.45 16.82 -20.81
C LYS A 26 2.35 16.62 -19.77
N ALA A 27 1.24 17.31 -19.90
CA ALA A 27 0.11 17.16 -18.99
C ALA A 27 -0.52 15.75 -19.06
N ALA A 28 -0.57 15.13 -20.25
CA ALA A 28 -1.03 13.76 -20.42
C ALA A 28 -0.04 12.75 -19.84
N GLU A 29 1.26 12.93 -20.04
CA GLU A 29 2.30 12.07 -19.46
C GLU A 29 2.36 12.20 -17.92
N GLU A 30 2.18 13.41 -17.38
CA GLU A 30 2.07 13.62 -15.94
C GLU A 30 0.78 13.02 -15.34
N ALA A 31 -0.32 13.05 -16.09
CA ALA A 31 -1.58 12.43 -15.70
C ALA A 31 -1.50 10.90 -15.79
N GLU A 32 -0.80 10.35 -16.79
CA GLU A 32 -0.54 8.90 -16.89
C GLU A 32 0.46 8.44 -15.83
N ALA A 33 1.51 9.20 -15.56
CA ALA A 33 2.44 8.91 -14.48
C ALA A 33 1.74 8.92 -13.11
N LYS A 34 0.78 9.81 -12.88
CA LYS A 34 -0.07 9.83 -11.68
C LYS A 34 -1.06 8.66 -11.65
N ARG A 35 -1.50 8.15 -12.79
CA ARG A 35 -2.36 6.95 -12.88
C ARG A 35 -1.58 5.65 -12.70
N ASN A 36 -0.29 5.64 -13.08
CA ASN A 36 0.61 4.50 -12.94
C ASN A 36 1.29 4.41 -11.55
N VAL A 37 1.14 5.39 -10.69
CA VAL A 37 1.34 5.17 -9.26
C VAL A 37 0.30 4.14 -8.86
N PRO A 38 0.70 2.95 -8.38
CA PRO A 38 -0.28 1.92 -8.08
C PRO A 38 -1.30 2.50 -7.12
N PRO A 39 -2.60 2.45 -7.44
CA PRO A 39 -3.66 3.04 -6.61
C PRO A 39 -3.67 2.47 -5.19
N ALA A 40 -2.95 1.39 -4.97
CA ALA A 40 -2.77 0.73 -3.69
C ALA A 40 -2.19 1.62 -2.58
N ALA A 41 -1.32 2.58 -2.88
CA ALA A 41 -0.73 3.41 -1.85
C ALA A 41 -1.62 4.58 -1.41
N GLU A 42 -2.44 5.12 -2.32
CA GLU A 42 -3.37 6.22 -2.02
C GLU A 42 -4.74 5.74 -1.53
N SER A 43 -5.13 4.50 -1.84
CA SER A 43 -6.40 3.91 -1.45
C SER A 43 -6.34 3.08 -0.16
N LEU A 44 -5.18 2.99 0.49
CA LEU A 44 -5.06 2.28 1.77
C LEU A 44 -5.91 2.97 2.84
N PRO A 45 -6.69 2.21 3.62
CA PRO A 45 -7.44 2.77 4.73
C PRO A 45 -6.47 3.38 5.76
N LYS A 46 -6.88 4.48 6.37
CA LYS A 46 -6.11 5.11 7.44
C LYS A 46 -6.56 4.56 8.78
N PRO A 47 -5.67 3.98 9.57
CA PRO A 47 -6.03 3.50 10.91
C PRO A 47 -6.41 4.68 11.81
N THR A 48 -7.39 4.46 12.67
CA THR A 48 -7.92 5.47 13.60
C THR A 48 -7.60 5.11 15.04
N GLY A 49 -7.52 6.10 15.92
CA GLY A 49 -7.29 5.90 17.35
C GLY A 49 -5.97 5.17 17.61
N TRP A 50 -5.99 4.13 18.40
CA TRP A 50 -4.84 3.30 18.78
C TRP A 50 -4.70 2.00 17.94
N ARG A 51 -5.08 2.05 16.68
CA ARG A 51 -4.98 0.91 15.79
C ARG A 51 -3.72 0.96 14.93
N VAL A 52 -3.17 -0.21 14.67
CA VAL A 52 -1.98 -0.42 13.84
C VAL A 52 -2.38 -1.20 12.60
N MET A 53 -2.05 -0.70 11.43
CA MET A 53 -2.29 -1.36 10.17
C MET A 53 -1.04 -2.09 9.71
N VAL A 54 -1.16 -3.38 9.47
CA VAL A 54 -0.04 -4.23 9.05
C VAL A 54 -0.35 -4.94 7.74
N LEU A 55 0.67 -5.11 6.92
CA LEU A 55 0.66 -5.99 5.76
C LEU A 55 1.20 -7.35 6.20
N PRO A 56 0.36 -8.40 6.27
CA PRO A 56 0.82 -9.73 6.63
C PRO A 56 1.92 -10.21 5.70
N PHE A 57 2.92 -10.91 6.24
CA PHE A 57 3.95 -11.54 5.45
C PHE A 57 3.32 -12.56 4.49
N GLN A 58 3.63 -12.42 3.21
CA GLN A 58 3.13 -13.34 2.19
C GLN A 58 4.14 -14.45 1.97
N PRO A 59 3.76 -15.71 2.23
CA PRO A 59 4.64 -16.82 1.96
C PRO A 59 4.92 -16.96 0.46
N LYS A 60 6.04 -17.58 0.14
CA LYS A 60 6.42 -17.83 -1.26
C LYS A 60 5.38 -18.73 -1.94
N VAL A 61 4.88 -18.31 -3.08
CA VAL A 61 3.89 -19.04 -3.89
C VAL A 61 4.45 -20.37 -4.43
N LYS A 62 5.79 -20.51 -4.48
CA LYS A 62 6.49 -21.70 -4.95
C LYS A 62 7.25 -22.37 -3.83
N THR A 63 7.16 -23.67 -3.75
CA THR A 63 8.02 -24.49 -2.89
C THR A 63 9.47 -24.41 -3.36
N LYS A 64 10.44 -24.78 -2.51
CA LYS A 64 11.86 -24.90 -2.91
C LYS A 64 12.08 -25.83 -4.12
N GLY A 65 11.17 -26.76 -4.37
CA GLY A 65 11.16 -27.65 -5.54
C GLY A 65 10.48 -27.07 -6.78
N GLY A 66 10.04 -25.82 -6.78
CA GLY A 66 9.40 -25.17 -7.93
C GLY A 66 7.92 -25.51 -8.15
N ILE A 67 7.29 -26.23 -7.23
CA ILE A 67 5.87 -26.60 -7.30
C ILE A 67 5.03 -25.38 -6.87
N LEU A 68 4.04 -25.00 -7.69
CA LEU A 68 3.05 -24.00 -7.34
C LEU A 68 2.12 -24.52 -6.25
N LEU A 69 1.92 -23.71 -5.21
CA LEU A 69 0.95 -24.02 -4.17
C LEU A 69 -0.48 -23.76 -4.68
N ALA A 70 -1.41 -24.65 -4.31
CA ALA A 70 -2.82 -24.45 -4.58
C ALA A 70 -3.35 -23.20 -3.84
N GLU A 71 -4.30 -22.50 -4.43
CA GLU A 71 -4.90 -21.29 -3.86
C GLU A 71 -5.42 -21.48 -2.42
N ALA A 72 -6.07 -22.64 -2.17
CA ALA A 72 -6.53 -23.01 -0.82
C ALA A 72 -5.38 -23.19 0.19
N ALA A 73 -4.20 -23.63 -0.26
CA ALA A 73 -3.03 -23.73 0.60
C ALA A 73 -2.45 -22.34 0.90
N LEU A 74 -2.43 -21.44 -0.08
CA LEU A 74 -2.01 -20.05 0.11
C LEU A 74 -2.93 -19.29 1.08
N GLU A 75 -4.24 -19.49 0.97
CA GLU A 75 -5.20 -18.90 1.92
C GLU A 75 -4.98 -19.40 3.36
N ARG A 76 -4.74 -20.70 3.54
CA ARG A 76 -4.42 -21.24 4.88
C ARG A 76 -3.13 -20.66 5.43
N GLN A 77 -2.12 -20.47 4.59
CA GLN A 77 -0.87 -19.83 4.96
C GLN A 77 -1.09 -18.39 5.39
N GLN A 78 -1.89 -17.61 4.66
CA GLN A 78 -2.24 -16.23 5.01
C GLN A 78 -3.00 -16.17 6.35
N ILE A 79 -3.89 -17.10 6.61
CA ILE A 79 -4.60 -17.19 7.90
C ILE A 79 -3.61 -17.49 9.03
N GLY A 80 -2.65 -18.37 8.79
CA GLY A 80 -1.62 -18.77 9.74
C GLY A 80 -0.51 -17.74 9.98
N THR A 81 -0.45 -16.68 9.19
CA THR A 81 0.61 -15.68 9.29
C THR A 81 0.57 -14.94 10.63
N VAL A 82 1.69 -14.92 11.32
CA VAL A 82 1.87 -14.30 12.63
C VAL A 82 2.78 -13.07 12.61
N CYS A 83 3.27 -12.66 11.44
CA CYS A 83 4.10 -11.45 11.29
C CYS A 83 3.63 -10.60 10.12
N GLY A 84 3.93 -9.32 10.19
CA GLY A 84 3.58 -8.35 9.15
C GLY A 84 4.37 -7.06 9.25
N LEU A 85 4.40 -6.33 8.15
CA LEU A 85 5.03 -5.02 8.05
C LEU A 85 4.05 -3.93 8.49
N VAL A 86 4.44 -3.06 9.40
CA VAL A 86 3.63 -1.92 9.84
C VAL A 86 3.55 -0.89 8.71
N LEU A 87 2.36 -0.73 8.14
CA LEU A 87 2.07 0.25 7.08
C LEU A 87 1.69 1.63 7.64
N GLY A 88 0.99 1.64 8.76
CA GLY A 88 0.54 2.88 9.37
C GLY A 88 0.02 2.65 10.78
N MET A 89 -0.07 3.73 11.53
CA MET A 89 -0.56 3.74 12.91
C MET A 89 -1.55 4.88 13.10
N GLY A 90 -2.55 4.65 13.93
CA GLY A 90 -3.50 5.68 14.30
C GLY A 90 -2.85 6.80 15.15
N PRO A 91 -3.50 7.98 15.19
CA PRO A 91 -2.92 9.15 15.86
C PRO A 91 -2.75 8.99 17.37
N ASP A 92 -3.48 8.07 17.99
CA ASP A 92 -3.45 7.85 19.44
C ASP A 92 -2.57 6.66 19.87
N CYS A 93 -1.97 5.94 18.89
CA CYS A 93 -1.10 4.81 19.17
C CYS A 93 0.05 5.20 20.10
N TYR A 94 0.24 4.40 21.16
CA TYR A 94 1.31 4.55 22.14
C TYR A 94 1.41 5.93 22.80
N ARG A 95 0.30 6.69 22.83
CA ARG A 95 0.23 8.00 23.49
C ARG A 95 0.06 7.93 25.01
N ASP A 96 -0.53 6.87 25.51
CA ASP A 96 -0.75 6.70 26.94
C ASP A 96 0.57 6.45 27.68
N LYS A 97 1.08 7.50 28.31
CA LYS A 97 2.35 7.45 29.07
C LYS A 97 2.31 6.55 30.31
N LYS A 98 1.13 6.22 30.81
CA LYS A 98 0.99 5.26 31.89
C LYS A 98 1.20 3.84 31.42
N ARG A 99 0.72 3.53 30.22
CA ARG A 99 0.79 2.21 29.61
C ARG A 99 2.10 2.00 28.83
N TYR A 100 2.61 3.07 28.21
CA TYR A 100 3.82 3.09 27.39
C TYR A 100 4.79 4.17 27.88
N PRO A 101 5.45 3.97 29.05
CA PRO A 101 6.24 5.02 29.70
C PRO A 101 7.50 5.40 28.92
N GLU A 102 8.12 4.45 28.24
CA GLU A 102 9.42 4.67 27.59
C GLU A 102 9.29 5.02 26.11
N CYS A 103 8.68 4.14 25.32
CA CYS A 103 8.58 4.34 23.87
C CYS A 103 7.41 3.53 23.26
N ALA A 104 7.10 3.82 22.01
CA ALA A 104 6.23 2.99 21.19
C ALA A 104 6.84 1.60 20.99
N TRP A 105 6.02 0.56 21.05
CA TRP A 105 6.47 -0.82 20.84
C TRP A 105 6.88 -1.11 19.39
N CYS A 106 6.30 -0.40 18.45
CA CYS A 106 6.67 -0.51 17.04
C CYS A 106 6.55 0.83 16.31
N LYS A 107 7.13 0.92 15.13
CA LYS A 107 7.09 2.08 14.24
C LYS A 107 6.68 1.67 12.84
N LYS A 108 6.23 2.62 12.05
CA LYS A 108 5.96 2.42 10.63
C LYS A 108 7.23 1.92 9.92
N GLY A 109 7.07 0.86 9.12
CA GLY A 109 8.17 0.24 8.39
C GLY A 109 8.89 -0.89 9.14
N GLU A 110 8.51 -1.19 10.38
CA GLU A 110 9.05 -2.32 11.14
C GLU A 110 8.22 -3.57 10.95
N TRP A 111 8.87 -4.72 11.03
CA TRP A 111 8.20 -6.01 11.06
C TRP A 111 7.80 -6.34 12.50
N VAL A 112 6.56 -6.74 12.66
CA VAL A 112 5.96 -7.05 13.95
C VAL A 112 5.39 -8.46 13.96
N VAL A 113 5.38 -9.05 15.15
CA VAL A 113 4.76 -10.35 15.43
C VAL A 113 3.47 -10.11 16.19
N PHE A 114 2.44 -10.83 15.82
CA PHE A 114 1.12 -10.76 16.44
C PHE A 114 0.48 -12.16 16.52
N ALA A 115 -0.54 -12.31 17.35
CA ALA A 115 -1.23 -13.59 17.45
C ALA A 115 -1.94 -13.96 16.14
N ARG A 116 -1.99 -15.25 15.82
CA ARG A 116 -2.57 -15.77 14.56
C ARG A 116 -3.95 -15.22 14.22
N TYR A 117 -4.79 -15.04 15.21
CA TYR A 117 -6.17 -14.57 15.04
C TYR A 117 -6.37 -13.10 15.50
N ALA A 118 -5.28 -12.39 15.77
CA ALA A 118 -5.34 -11.00 16.17
C ALA A 118 -5.83 -10.10 15.03
N GLY A 119 -6.60 -9.09 15.39
CA GLY A 119 -7.03 -8.02 14.53
C GLY A 119 -8.10 -8.40 13.51
N SER A 120 -8.52 -7.39 12.77
CA SER A 120 -9.48 -7.52 11.68
C SER A 120 -8.78 -7.65 10.34
N ARG A 121 -9.19 -8.63 9.55
CA ARG A 121 -8.66 -8.89 8.22
C ARG A 121 -9.48 -8.12 7.19
N LEU A 122 -8.83 -7.42 6.31
CA LEU A 122 -9.41 -6.66 5.21
C LEU A 122 -8.78 -7.10 3.90
N LYS A 123 -9.60 -7.62 3.01
CA LYS A 123 -9.19 -7.88 1.62
C LYS A 123 -9.31 -6.57 0.84
N ILE A 124 -8.23 -6.17 0.22
CA ILE A 124 -8.14 -4.99 -0.66
C ILE A 124 -7.66 -5.42 -2.04
N GLU A 125 -7.83 -4.55 -3.01
CA GLU A 125 -7.26 -4.79 -4.33
C GLU A 125 -5.73 -4.90 -4.22
N GLY A 126 -5.19 -6.05 -4.63
CA GLY A 126 -3.77 -6.36 -4.53
C GLY A 126 -3.31 -7.12 -3.29
N GLY A 127 -4.22 -7.47 -2.35
CA GLY A 127 -3.82 -8.30 -1.21
C GLY A 127 -4.74 -8.22 0.00
N GLU A 128 -4.18 -8.57 1.13
CA GLU A 128 -4.85 -8.52 2.42
C GLU A 128 -4.05 -7.66 3.40
N ILE A 129 -4.74 -6.86 4.16
CA ILE A 129 -4.18 -6.11 5.29
C ILE A 129 -4.86 -6.54 6.59
N ARG A 130 -4.17 -6.36 7.71
CA ARG A 130 -4.76 -6.54 9.06
C ARG A 130 -4.72 -5.23 9.83
N ILE A 131 -5.77 -5.00 10.59
CA ILE A 131 -5.85 -3.89 11.53
C ILE A 131 -5.84 -4.50 12.93
N LEU A 132 -4.77 -4.21 13.68
CA LEU A 132 -4.52 -4.67 15.03
C LEU A 132 -4.75 -3.51 16.01
N ASN A 133 -5.00 -3.84 17.27
CA ASN A 133 -4.87 -2.87 18.35
C ASN A 133 -3.39 -2.72 18.73
N GLU A 134 -3.00 -1.60 19.32
CA GLU A 134 -1.61 -1.34 19.71
C GLU A 134 -1.03 -2.36 20.68
N ASP A 135 -1.87 -2.98 21.50
CA ASP A 135 -1.51 -3.98 22.51
C ASP A 135 -1.50 -5.43 21.97
N GLU A 136 -1.90 -5.64 20.74
CA GLU A 136 -1.85 -6.96 20.06
C GLU A 136 -0.47 -7.24 19.43
N ILE A 137 0.44 -6.27 19.45
CA ILE A 137 1.82 -6.46 19.01
C ILE A 137 2.60 -7.20 20.10
N LEU A 138 3.11 -8.38 19.76
CA LEU A 138 3.83 -9.26 20.69
C LEU A 138 5.33 -9.02 20.66
N ALA A 139 5.90 -8.75 19.51
CA ALA A 139 7.34 -8.52 19.31
C ALA A 139 7.61 -7.75 18.02
N THR A 140 8.81 -7.18 17.91
CA THR A 140 9.37 -6.66 16.67
C THR A 140 10.47 -7.60 16.16
N ILE A 141 10.59 -7.76 14.86
CA ILE A 141 11.60 -8.59 14.21
C ILE A 141 12.27 -7.83 13.08
N GLN A 142 13.48 -8.23 12.74
CA GLN A 142 14.20 -7.61 11.61
C GLN A 142 13.90 -8.33 10.28
N ASP A 143 13.79 -9.65 10.33
CA ASP A 143 13.58 -10.49 9.17
C ASP A 143 12.39 -11.43 9.38
N PRO A 144 11.30 -11.27 8.62
CA PRO A 144 10.13 -12.13 8.75
C PRO A 144 10.37 -13.57 8.29
N GLU A 145 11.41 -13.83 7.48
CA GLU A 145 11.76 -15.17 7.03
C GLU A 145 12.34 -16.06 8.15
N MET A 146 12.79 -15.44 9.25
CA MET A 146 13.29 -16.17 10.41
C MET A 146 12.20 -16.89 11.20
N ILE A 147 10.95 -16.48 11.02
CA ILE A 147 9.81 -17.14 11.69
C ILE A 147 9.34 -18.32 10.87
N LEU A 148 9.35 -19.50 11.49
CA LEU A 148 8.74 -20.68 10.91
C LEU A 148 7.22 -20.56 11.07
N HIS A 149 6.52 -20.46 9.95
CA HIS A 149 5.06 -20.50 9.93
C HIS A 149 4.61 -21.95 9.92
N GLU A 150 4.03 -22.41 11.03
CA GLU A 150 3.33 -23.72 11.06
C GLU A 150 1.94 -23.54 10.46
N TYR A 151 1.64 -24.40 9.51
CA TYR A 151 0.38 -24.37 8.72
C TYR A 151 -0.56 -25.49 9.14
#